data_092a2b6a7587569b5f9694b8b3ee0b4a
#
_entry.id   092a2b6a7587569b5f9694b8b3ee0b4a
#
_cell.length_a   1.000
_cell.length_b   1.000
_cell.length_c   1.000
_cell.angle_alpha   90.00
_cell.angle_beta   90.00
_cell.angle_gamma   90.00
#
_symmetry.space_group_name_H-M   'P 1'
#
loop_
_entity.id
_entity.type
_entity.pdbx_description
1 polymer ?
#
loop_
_entity_poly.entity_id
_entity_poly.type
_entity_poly.pdbx_seq_one_letter_code
_entity_poly.pdbx_strand_id
1 'polypeptide(L)'
;LVLQPDQAVPLSLLTNEAFTNALKYAGVPAGHDRAWVRVRLTREGEDHARLEVTNSIGAQERTMEGTGLGSQLIEAFAMQLEGEAKVITSDTEYTLSLVFRIEEITPLPVEDRTFVVLTSAARDGARH
;
A
#
# COMPACT_ATOMS: atom_id res chain seq x y z
N LEU A 1 -3.06 -15.64 -8.06
CA LEU A 1 -3.91 -14.65 -8.73
C LEU A 1 -3.31 -14.29 -10.08
N VAL A 2 -4.01 -14.64 -11.13
CA VAL A 2 -3.55 -14.38 -12.49
C VAL A 2 -4.47 -13.35 -13.11
N LEU A 3 -3.92 -12.20 -13.46
CA LEU A 3 -4.70 -11.08 -13.97
C LEU A 3 -4.43 -10.88 -15.44
N GLN A 4 -5.39 -10.29 -16.12
CA GLN A 4 -5.19 -9.83 -17.48
C GLN A 4 -4.13 -8.74 -17.50
N PRO A 5 -3.35 -8.62 -18.58
CA PRO A 5 -2.32 -7.58 -18.63
C PRO A 5 -2.86 -6.17 -18.43
N ASP A 6 -4.07 -5.89 -18.86
CA ASP A 6 -4.63 -4.56 -18.71
C ASP A 6 -4.96 -4.25 -17.25
N GLN A 7 -4.98 -5.26 -16.39
CA GLN A 7 -5.08 -5.06 -14.94
C GLN A 7 -3.74 -5.17 -14.26
N ALA A 8 -2.91 -6.13 -14.70
CA ALA A 8 -1.65 -6.40 -14.03
C ALA A 8 -0.70 -5.22 -14.11
N VAL A 9 -0.67 -4.55 -15.27
CA VAL A 9 0.26 -3.45 -15.45
C VAL A 9 -0.10 -2.27 -14.56
N PRO A 10 -1.34 -1.73 -14.60
CA PRO A 10 -1.65 -0.62 -13.71
C PRO A 10 -1.58 -1.01 -12.23
N LEU A 11 -1.89 -2.26 -11.88
CA LEU A 11 -1.77 -2.68 -10.49
C LEU A 11 -0.32 -2.68 -10.05
N SER A 12 0.58 -3.17 -10.90
CA SER A 12 2.00 -3.16 -10.58
C SER A 12 2.53 -1.76 -10.42
N LEU A 13 2.13 -0.85 -11.30
CA LEU A 13 2.61 0.53 -11.23
C LEU A 13 2.05 1.23 -10.01
N LEU A 14 0.79 1.01 -9.69
CA LEU A 14 0.21 1.59 -8.50
C LEU A 14 0.90 1.06 -7.25
N THR A 15 1.12 -0.24 -7.21
CA THR A 15 1.78 -0.86 -6.05
C THR A 15 3.17 -0.30 -5.87
N ASN A 16 3.91 -0.15 -6.96
CA ASN A 16 5.25 0.39 -6.89
C ASN A 16 5.24 1.83 -6.36
N GLU A 17 4.32 2.63 -6.85
CA GLU A 17 4.22 4.01 -6.40
C GLU A 17 3.82 4.09 -4.93
N ALA A 18 2.84 3.29 -4.53
CA ALA A 18 2.38 3.29 -3.15
C ALA A 18 3.46 2.77 -2.22
N PHE A 19 4.19 1.74 -2.64
CA PHE A 19 5.27 1.19 -1.83
C PHE A 19 6.41 2.20 -1.68
N THR A 20 6.77 2.86 -2.76
CA THR A 20 7.82 3.88 -2.73
C THR A 20 7.44 5.01 -1.79
N ASN A 21 6.19 5.46 -1.87
CA ASN A 21 5.72 6.49 -0.96
C ASN A 21 5.73 6.02 0.48
N ALA A 22 5.32 4.78 0.71
CA ALA A 22 5.31 4.22 2.06
C ALA A 22 6.71 4.17 2.65
N LEU A 23 7.68 3.75 1.85
CA LEU A 23 9.08 3.73 2.31
C LEU A 23 9.56 5.14 2.65
N LYS A 24 9.17 6.09 1.84
CA LYS A 24 9.61 7.47 2.01
C LYS A 24 9.07 8.09 3.29
N TYR A 25 7.86 7.72 3.68
CA TYR A 25 7.20 8.36 4.81
C TYR A 25 7.11 7.48 6.05
N ALA A 26 7.63 6.25 6.00
CA ALA A 26 7.59 5.38 7.16
C ALA A 26 8.39 5.99 8.30
N GLY A 27 7.82 5.95 9.49
CA GLY A 27 8.45 6.47 10.69
C GLY A 27 8.43 5.43 11.80
N VAL A 28 9.29 5.63 12.79
CA VAL A 28 9.40 4.70 13.91
C VAL A 28 8.27 4.97 14.89
N PRO A 29 7.38 4.01 15.12
CA PRO A 29 6.30 4.24 16.08
C PRO A 29 6.82 4.23 17.50
N ALA A 30 6.06 4.85 18.38
CA ALA A 30 6.43 4.92 19.80
C ALA A 30 6.58 3.52 20.35
N GLY A 31 7.65 3.31 21.11
CA GLY A 31 7.89 2.00 21.71
C GLY A 31 8.56 0.99 20.82
N HIS A 32 8.88 1.37 19.59
CA HIS A 32 9.51 0.49 18.62
C HIS A 32 10.85 1.09 18.22
N ASP A 33 11.68 0.27 17.57
CA ASP A 33 12.99 0.74 17.15
C ASP A 33 13.16 0.73 15.63
N ARG A 34 12.09 0.42 14.90
CA ARG A 34 12.15 0.36 13.44
C ARG A 34 10.86 0.86 12.84
N ALA A 35 10.98 1.51 11.68
CA ALA A 35 9.87 1.74 10.80
C ALA A 35 9.63 0.48 9.97
N TRP A 36 8.40 0.34 9.47
CA TRP A 36 8.07 -0.82 8.66
C TRP A 36 7.02 -0.45 7.62
N VAL A 37 7.00 -1.26 6.56
CA VAL A 37 5.99 -1.16 5.51
C VAL A 37 5.43 -2.56 5.28
N ARG A 38 4.11 -2.64 5.17
CA ARG A 38 3.42 -3.90 4.93
C ARG A 38 2.59 -3.78 3.66
N VAL A 39 2.73 -4.76 2.78
CA VAL A 39 1.92 -4.86 1.57
C VAL A 39 1.08 -6.12 1.68
N ARG A 40 -0.22 -5.97 1.52
CA ARG A 40 -1.13 -7.09 1.68
C ARG A 40 -2.11 -7.09 0.53
N LEU A 41 -2.30 -8.27 -0.07
CA LEU A 41 -3.26 -8.47 -1.14
C LEU A 41 -4.19 -9.59 -0.74
N THR A 42 -5.49 -9.30 -0.70
CA THR A 42 -6.48 -10.28 -0.28
C THR A 42 -7.63 -10.28 -1.28
N ARG A 43 -8.34 -11.39 -1.30
CA ARG A 43 -9.53 -11.47 -2.13
C ARG A 43 -10.73 -10.97 -1.33
N GLU A 44 -11.56 -10.18 -2.03
CA GLU A 44 -12.78 -9.64 -1.46
C GLU A 44 -13.96 -10.17 -2.25
N GLY A 45 -14.53 -11.30 -1.81
CA GLY A 45 -15.58 -11.93 -2.56
C GLY A 45 -15.04 -12.65 -3.78
N GLU A 46 -15.90 -12.83 -4.77
CA GLU A 46 -15.52 -13.63 -5.92
C GLU A 46 -14.82 -12.83 -7.01
N ASP A 47 -15.14 -11.55 -7.12
CA ASP A 47 -14.66 -10.77 -8.26
C ASP A 47 -13.96 -9.48 -7.86
N HIS A 48 -13.54 -9.35 -6.61
CA HIS A 48 -12.80 -8.17 -6.16
C HIS A 48 -11.60 -8.60 -5.35
N ALA A 49 -10.62 -7.71 -5.31
CA ALA A 49 -9.44 -7.88 -4.48
C ALA A 49 -9.16 -6.57 -3.76
N ARG A 50 -8.47 -6.67 -2.64
CA ARG A 50 -8.05 -5.52 -1.87
C ARG A 50 -6.54 -5.51 -1.75
N LEU A 51 -5.95 -4.40 -2.15
CA LEU A 51 -4.54 -4.14 -1.94
C LEU A 51 -4.40 -3.12 -0.82
N GLU A 52 -3.57 -3.43 0.17
CA GLU A 52 -3.29 -2.50 1.24
C GLU A 52 -1.79 -2.29 1.33
N VAL A 53 -1.37 -1.04 1.35
CA VAL A 53 0.02 -0.67 1.59
C VAL A 53 0.02 0.18 2.84
N THR A 54 0.62 -0.33 3.90
CA THR A 54 0.62 0.31 5.21
C THR A 54 2.04 0.64 5.61
N ASN A 55 2.24 1.84 6.12
CA ASN A 55 3.52 2.18 6.73
C ASN A 55 3.30 2.63 8.16
N SER A 56 4.29 2.33 8.99
CA SER A 56 4.31 2.84 10.35
C SER A 56 4.59 4.33 10.32
N ILE A 57 4.10 5.04 11.31
CA ILE A 57 4.38 6.46 11.47
C ILE A 57 4.75 6.74 12.92
N GLY A 58 5.68 7.67 13.09
CA GLY A 58 6.00 8.16 14.41
C GLY A 58 5.07 9.27 14.81
N ALA A 59 5.09 9.59 16.10
CA ALA A 59 4.20 10.63 16.61
C ALA A 59 4.43 11.96 15.92
N GLN A 60 5.67 12.21 15.50
CA GLN A 60 6.02 13.49 14.89
C GLN A 60 5.68 13.57 13.43
N GLU A 61 5.29 12.46 12.84
CA GLU A 61 5.08 12.39 11.40
C GLU A 61 3.62 12.20 11.05
N ARG A 62 2.75 12.54 11.96
CA ARG A 62 1.33 12.37 11.71
C ARG A 62 0.75 13.41 10.77
N THR A 63 1.58 14.34 10.36
CA THR A 63 1.12 15.41 9.46
C THR A 63 1.48 15.11 8.02
N MET A 64 1.26 13.89 7.61
CA MET A 64 1.58 13.48 6.24
C MET A 64 0.44 13.76 5.28
N GLU A 65 -0.23 14.85 5.46
CA GLU A 65 -1.34 15.16 4.57
C GLU A 65 -0.82 15.39 3.16
N GLY A 66 -1.61 14.97 2.20
CA GLY A 66 -1.29 15.17 0.81
C GLY A 66 -0.32 14.17 0.24
N THR A 67 0.09 13.17 1.04
CA THR A 67 0.99 12.14 0.54
C THR A 67 0.19 10.92 0.12
N GLY A 68 0.85 9.96 -0.49
CA GLY A 68 0.22 8.73 -0.87
C GLY A 68 -0.95 8.94 -1.78
N LEU A 69 -2.16 8.99 -1.25
CA LEU A 69 -3.34 9.16 -2.06
C LEU A 69 -3.35 10.46 -2.83
N GLY A 70 -2.61 11.47 -2.35
CA GLY A 70 -2.48 12.70 -3.10
C GLY A 70 -1.72 12.54 -4.40
N SER A 71 -1.06 11.42 -4.61
CA SER A 71 -0.36 11.17 -5.87
C SER A 71 -1.36 11.02 -7.00
N GLN A 72 -1.18 11.79 -8.05
CA GLN A 72 -2.02 11.66 -9.21
C GLN A 72 -1.82 10.34 -9.92
N LEU A 73 -0.63 9.76 -9.79
CA LEU A 73 -0.36 8.47 -10.40
C LEU A 73 -1.20 7.37 -9.73
N ILE A 74 -1.30 7.41 -8.41
CA ILE A 74 -2.10 6.41 -7.71
C ILE A 74 -3.56 6.53 -8.12
N GLU A 75 -4.06 7.74 -8.19
CA GLU A 75 -5.45 7.94 -8.58
C GLU A 75 -5.70 7.50 -10.02
N ALA A 76 -4.75 7.79 -10.91
CA ALA A 76 -4.90 7.40 -12.30
C ALA A 76 -4.92 5.89 -12.46
N PHE A 77 -4.02 5.21 -11.78
CA PHE A 77 -3.98 3.75 -11.87
C PHE A 77 -5.20 3.11 -11.21
N ALA A 78 -5.68 3.71 -10.12
CA ALA A 78 -6.90 3.21 -9.50
C ALA A 78 -8.08 3.31 -10.46
N MET A 79 -8.16 4.40 -11.19
CA MET A 79 -9.22 4.54 -12.19
C MET A 79 -9.10 3.51 -13.30
N GLN A 80 -7.89 3.22 -13.74
CA GLN A 80 -7.70 2.19 -14.76
C GLN A 80 -8.13 0.82 -14.26
N LEU A 81 -7.99 0.58 -12.98
CA LEU A 81 -8.41 -0.67 -12.37
C LEU A 81 -9.89 -0.69 -12.03
N GLU A 82 -10.59 0.42 -12.28
CA GLU A 82 -11.97 0.58 -11.86
C GLU A 82 -12.12 0.31 -10.38
N GLY A 83 -11.14 0.81 -9.63
CA GLY A 83 -11.10 0.62 -8.20
C GLY A 83 -11.28 1.91 -7.45
N GLU A 84 -11.39 1.77 -6.15
CA GLU A 84 -11.54 2.91 -5.26
C GLU A 84 -10.45 2.87 -4.22
N ALA A 85 -9.68 3.95 -4.16
CA ALA A 85 -8.57 4.06 -3.22
C ALA A 85 -8.99 4.93 -2.05
N LYS A 86 -8.61 4.51 -0.85
CA LYS A 86 -8.90 5.23 0.38
C LYS A 86 -7.68 5.25 1.26
N VAL A 87 -7.60 6.28 2.10
CA VAL A 87 -6.54 6.38 3.10
C VAL A 87 -7.16 6.19 4.48
N ILE A 88 -6.55 5.30 5.25
CA ILE A 88 -6.97 5.01 6.62
C ILE A 88 -5.77 5.28 7.51
N THR A 89 -5.95 6.13 8.51
CA THR A 89 -4.85 6.51 9.40
C THR A 89 -5.22 6.22 10.83
N SER A 90 -4.18 5.94 11.61
CA SER A 90 -4.29 5.84 13.05
C SER A 90 -3.10 6.57 13.65
N ASP A 91 -2.92 6.44 14.97
CA ASP A 91 -1.78 7.07 15.62
C ASP A 91 -0.45 6.47 15.17
N THR A 92 -0.45 5.23 14.70
CA THR A 92 0.78 4.52 14.43
C THR A 92 0.89 4.02 12.99
N GLU A 93 -0.17 4.15 12.18
CA GLU A 93 -0.17 3.56 10.85
C GLU A 93 -0.89 4.44 9.85
N TYR A 94 -0.39 4.41 8.64
CA TYR A 94 -1.00 5.05 7.48
C TYR A 94 -1.19 3.97 6.43
N THR A 95 -2.42 3.77 5.98
CA THR A 95 -2.75 2.71 5.03
C THR A 95 -3.41 3.28 3.80
N LEU A 96 -2.88 2.93 2.65
CA LEU A 96 -3.57 3.12 1.37
C LEU A 96 -4.28 1.81 1.05
N SER A 97 -5.59 1.87 0.91
CA SER A 97 -6.40 0.69 0.64
C SER A 97 -7.09 0.86 -0.71
N LEU A 98 -6.93 -0.12 -1.56
CA LEU A 98 -7.53 -0.12 -2.90
C LEU A 98 -8.34 -1.40 -3.08
N VAL A 99 -9.62 -1.25 -3.36
CA VAL A 99 -10.47 -2.38 -3.73
C VAL A 99 -10.75 -2.25 -5.22
N PHE A 100 -10.52 -3.33 -5.96
CA PHE A 100 -10.69 -3.28 -7.40
C PHE A 100 -11.26 -4.60 -7.88
N ARG A 101 -11.88 -4.54 -9.06
CA ARG A 101 -12.49 -5.72 -9.66
C ARG A 101 -11.43 -6.56 -10.32
N ILE A 102 -11.56 -7.87 -10.16
CA ILE A 102 -10.62 -8.83 -10.74
C ILE A 102 -11.21 -9.41 -12.01
N GLU A 103 -10.37 -9.48 -13.05
CA GLU A 103 -10.69 -10.22 -14.25
C GLU A 103 -9.59 -11.24 -14.44
N GLU A 104 -9.83 -12.43 -13.92
CA GLU A 104 -8.82 -13.47 -13.94
C GLU A 104 -8.88 -14.25 -15.24
N ILE A 105 -7.70 -14.61 -15.75
CA ILE A 105 -7.62 -15.47 -16.92
C ILE A 105 -8.09 -16.87 -16.55
N THR A 106 -7.64 -17.35 -15.40
CA THR A 106 -7.96 -18.68 -14.92
C THR A 106 -8.45 -18.55 -13.49
N PRO A 107 -9.62 -19.11 -13.16
CA PRO A 107 -10.08 -19.04 -11.79
C PRO A 107 -9.23 -19.95 -10.91
N LEU A 108 -8.42 -19.35 -10.08
CA LEU A 108 -7.54 -20.06 -9.16
C LEU A 108 -7.94 -19.69 -7.74
N PRO A 109 -7.73 -20.61 -6.80
CA PRO A 109 -7.90 -20.25 -5.40
C PRO A 109 -6.92 -19.13 -5.07
N VAL A 110 -7.41 -18.13 -4.39
CA VAL A 110 -6.59 -16.99 -4.03
C VAL A 110 -6.24 -17.09 -2.58
N GLU A 111 -4.94 -17.04 -2.30
CA GLU A 111 -4.44 -16.98 -0.95
C GLU A 111 -4.14 -15.54 -0.60
N ASP A 112 -4.35 -15.21 0.65
CA ASP A 112 -3.92 -13.92 1.15
C ASP A 112 -2.41 -13.83 1.04
N ARG A 113 -1.93 -12.72 0.54
CA ARG A 113 -0.50 -12.46 0.43
C ARG A 113 -0.17 -11.23 1.22
N THR A 114 0.76 -11.38 2.15
CA THR A 114 1.20 -10.26 2.98
C THR A 114 2.71 -10.23 2.98
N PHE A 115 3.25 -9.07 2.73
CA PHE A 115 4.68 -8.83 2.78
C PHE A 115 4.96 -7.69 3.72
N VAL A 116 5.97 -7.85 4.55
CA VAL A 116 6.38 -6.82 5.48
C VAL A 116 7.84 -6.52 5.23
N VAL A 117 8.14 -5.26 5.02
CA VAL A 117 9.50 -4.80 4.81
C VAL A 117 9.88 -3.93 6.00
N LEU A 118 10.95 -4.31 6.67
CA LEU A 118 11.51 -3.49 7.74
C LEU A 118 12.51 -2.55 7.11
N THR A 119 12.41 -1.30 7.48
CA THR A 119 13.30 -0.30 6.94
C THR A 119 14.11 0.32 8.07
N SER A 120 15.35 0.64 7.78
CA SER A 120 16.20 1.30 8.73
C SER A 120 16.32 2.80 8.46
N ALA A 121 15.56 3.30 7.49
CA ALA A 121 15.74 4.69 7.07
C ALA A 121 15.53 5.67 8.21
N ALA A 122 14.49 5.45 9.01
CA ALA A 122 14.20 6.36 10.13
C ALA A 122 15.29 6.29 11.19
N ARG A 123 15.82 5.08 11.44
CA ARG A 123 16.93 4.96 12.40
C ARG A 123 18.18 5.61 11.87
N ASP A 124 18.43 5.45 10.60
CA ASP A 124 19.61 6.07 10.01
C ASP A 124 19.53 7.57 10.13
N GLY A 125 18.38 8.14 9.89
CA GLY A 125 18.21 9.56 10.07
C GLY A 125 18.50 9.98 11.49
N ALA A 126 18.12 9.15 12.46
CA ALA A 126 18.35 9.49 13.86
C ALA A 126 19.82 9.46 14.22
N ARG A 127 20.63 8.69 13.51
CA ARG A 127 22.05 8.64 13.81
C ARG A 127 22.82 9.82 13.28
N HIS A 128 22.23 10.53 12.42
CA HIS A 128 22.93 11.62 11.77
C HIS A 128 22.44 12.95 12.21
#